data_023bc35dd5b883177a8325f1cc7cb876
#
_entry.id   023bc35dd5b883177a8325f1cc7cb876
#
_cell.length_a   1.000
_cell.length_b   1.000
_cell.length_c   1.000
_cell.angle_alpha   90.00
_cell.angle_beta   90.00
_cell.angle_gamma   90.00
#
_symmetry.space_group_name_H-M   'P 1'
#
loop_
_entity.id
_entity.type
_entity.pdbx_description
1 polymer ?
#
loop_
_entity_poly.entity_id
_entity_poly.type
_entity_poly.pdbx_seq_one_letter_code
_entity_poly.pdbx_strand_id
1 'polypeptide(L)'
;AAFDAIIGERLAEADAFYADLTPPNASADEAMVMRQALAGMLWSKQYYLFDLDCWLDEHDANPISGGKRAARNRDWYHMVNEHIISMPDKWEYPWYAAWDLAFHTIALSMVDVDFAQDQLKLMLRDSYIHPNGQIPAYEWNFGDVNPPVHAFATLFNFVMDRSRGETDQRFI
;
A
#
# COMPACT_ATOMS: atom_id res chain seq x y z
N ALA A 1 -1.65 36.66 9.31
CA ALA A 1 -1.14 36.47 10.70
C ALA A 1 -1.43 35.07 11.21
N ALA A 2 -2.70 34.59 11.24
CA ALA A 2 -3.00 33.21 11.70
C ALA A 2 -2.52 32.14 10.72
N PHE A 3 -2.72 32.37 9.43
CA PHE A 3 -2.28 31.42 8.38
C PHE A 3 -0.77 31.18 8.40
N ASP A 4 0.01 32.27 8.42
CA ASP A 4 1.48 32.18 8.41
C ASP A 4 2.02 31.47 9.66
N ALA A 5 1.37 31.72 10.81
CA ALA A 5 1.72 31.06 12.07
C ALA A 5 1.46 29.54 11.99
N ILE A 6 0.32 29.11 11.42
CA ILE A 6 -0.02 27.70 11.25
C ILE A 6 0.97 27.01 10.28
N ILE A 7 1.31 27.67 9.17
CA ILE A 7 2.29 27.11 8.23
C ILE A 7 3.66 26.98 8.90
N GLY A 8 4.09 27.98 9.66
CA GLY A 8 5.35 27.91 10.41
C GLY A 8 5.38 26.77 11.44
N GLU A 9 4.27 26.56 12.14
CA GLU A 9 4.13 25.45 13.10
C GLU A 9 4.20 24.07 12.39
N ARG A 10 3.45 23.88 11.29
CA ARG A 10 3.48 22.63 10.50
C ARG A 10 4.86 22.36 9.90
N LEU A 11 5.57 23.41 9.47
CA LEU A 11 6.94 23.26 8.98
C LEU A 11 7.89 22.80 10.09
N ALA A 12 7.82 23.41 11.27
CA ALA A 12 8.65 23.02 12.41
C ALA A 12 8.40 21.57 12.86
N GLU A 13 7.14 21.14 12.87
CA GLU A 13 6.78 19.74 13.18
C GLU A 13 7.33 18.78 12.14
N ALA A 14 7.22 19.09 10.85
CA ALA A 14 7.79 18.27 9.78
C ALA A 14 9.32 18.21 9.89
N ASP A 15 9.97 19.32 10.21
CA ASP A 15 11.42 19.37 10.40
C ASP A 15 11.86 18.48 11.57
N ALA A 16 11.15 18.53 12.69
CA ALA A 16 11.42 17.67 13.85
C ALA A 16 11.20 16.18 13.49
N PHE A 17 10.08 15.84 12.83
CA PHE A 17 9.76 14.48 12.42
C PHE A 17 10.84 13.85 11.52
N TYR A 18 11.29 14.56 10.48
CA TYR A 18 12.32 14.03 9.59
C TYR A 18 13.72 14.06 10.23
N ALA A 19 13.99 14.95 11.17
CA ALA A 19 15.24 14.94 11.93
C ALA A 19 15.39 13.65 12.76
N ASP A 20 14.31 13.18 13.39
CA ASP A 20 14.30 11.93 14.16
C ASP A 20 14.54 10.69 13.29
N LEU A 21 14.14 10.72 12.03
CA LEU A 21 14.34 9.63 11.08
C LEU A 21 15.74 9.64 10.44
N THR A 22 16.41 10.78 10.46
CA THR A 22 17.71 10.98 9.77
C THR A 22 18.84 10.38 10.58
N PRO A 23 19.68 9.48 9.99
CA PRO A 23 20.85 8.98 10.68
C PRO A 23 21.80 10.09 11.11
N PRO A 24 22.41 10.04 12.32
CA PRO A 24 23.21 11.12 12.86
C PRO A 24 24.50 11.43 12.08
N ASN A 25 24.92 10.50 11.22
CA ASN A 25 26.11 10.64 10.37
C ASN A 25 25.77 11.05 8.92
N ALA A 26 24.49 11.28 8.60
CA ALA A 26 24.09 11.73 7.28
C ALA A 26 24.54 13.17 7.02
N SER A 27 25.05 13.42 5.82
CA SER A 27 25.31 14.80 5.35
C SER A 27 23.99 15.55 5.11
N ALA A 28 24.05 16.86 4.97
CA ALA A 28 22.88 17.68 4.71
C ALA A 28 22.18 17.30 3.39
N ASP A 29 22.93 16.89 2.38
CA ASP A 29 22.41 16.45 1.09
C ASP A 29 21.69 15.10 1.22
N GLU A 30 22.30 14.12 1.89
CA GLU A 30 21.69 12.81 2.15
C GLU A 30 20.40 12.95 2.99
N ALA A 31 20.41 13.80 4.01
CA ALA A 31 19.23 14.10 4.82
C ALA A 31 18.08 14.69 3.98
N MET A 32 18.40 15.61 3.06
CA MET A 32 17.42 16.20 2.16
C MET A 32 16.86 15.16 1.17
N VAL A 33 17.70 14.34 0.57
CA VAL A 33 17.28 13.25 -0.34
C VAL A 33 16.37 12.27 0.39
N MET A 34 16.77 11.84 1.59
CA MET A 34 15.97 10.93 2.42
C MET A 34 14.61 11.53 2.78
N ARG A 35 14.58 12.80 3.20
CA ARG A 35 13.32 13.51 3.50
C ARG A 35 12.39 13.54 2.30
N GLN A 36 12.88 13.87 1.11
CA GLN A 36 12.07 13.90 -0.11
C GLN A 36 11.54 12.52 -0.47
N ALA A 37 12.37 11.49 -0.39
CA ALA A 37 11.98 10.12 -0.68
C ALA A 37 10.88 9.62 0.28
N LEU A 38 11.05 9.80 1.58
CA LEU A 38 10.07 9.38 2.59
C LEU A 38 8.78 10.20 2.51
N ALA A 39 8.87 11.51 2.24
CA ALA A 39 7.70 12.33 1.97
C ALA A 39 6.93 11.84 0.73
N GLY A 40 7.63 11.45 -0.33
CA GLY A 40 7.03 10.84 -1.52
C GLY A 40 6.27 9.56 -1.19
N MET A 41 6.81 8.70 -0.32
CA MET A 41 6.13 7.49 0.15
C MET A 41 4.85 7.80 0.93
N LEU A 42 4.83 8.82 1.77
CA LEU A 42 3.62 9.26 2.48
C LEU A 42 2.56 9.81 1.51
N TRP A 43 2.98 10.52 0.46
CA TRP A 43 2.10 11.04 -0.59
C TRP A 43 1.57 9.97 -1.54
N SER A 44 2.18 8.78 -1.59
CA SER A 44 1.69 7.66 -2.39
C SER A 44 0.48 6.95 -1.76
N LYS A 45 0.17 7.24 -0.50
CA LYS A 45 -1.05 6.77 0.16
C LYS A 45 -2.28 7.38 -0.50
N GLN A 46 -3.22 6.53 -0.90
CA GLN A 46 -4.45 6.98 -1.56
C GLN A 46 -5.63 6.11 -1.17
N TYR A 47 -6.80 6.72 -1.05
CA TYR A 47 -8.04 5.98 -0.92
C TYR A 47 -8.43 5.40 -2.27
N TYR A 48 -8.58 4.08 -2.32
CA TYR A 48 -8.99 3.37 -3.52
C TYR A 48 -10.34 2.69 -3.27
N LEU A 49 -11.37 3.15 -4.00
CA LEU A 49 -12.70 2.57 -3.96
C LEU A 49 -13.01 1.93 -5.29
N PHE A 50 -13.20 0.61 -5.29
CA PHE A 50 -13.65 -0.13 -6.44
C PHE A 50 -14.44 -1.37 -6.01
N ASP A 51 -15.71 -1.41 -6.37
CA ASP A 51 -16.62 -2.54 -6.17
C ASP A 51 -16.76 -3.27 -7.49
N LEU A 52 -16.08 -4.42 -7.62
CA LEU A 52 -16.11 -5.18 -8.87
C LEU A 52 -17.45 -5.85 -9.11
N ASP A 53 -18.17 -6.27 -8.06
CA ASP A 53 -19.50 -6.87 -8.20
C ASP A 53 -20.48 -5.87 -8.82
N CYS A 54 -20.52 -4.66 -8.29
CA CYS A 54 -21.34 -3.56 -8.83
C CYS A 54 -20.92 -3.22 -10.27
N TRP A 55 -19.63 -3.10 -10.55
CA TRP A 55 -19.14 -2.83 -11.89
C TRP A 55 -19.53 -3.90 -12.90
N LEU A 56 -19.44 -5.18 -12.53
CA LEU A 56 -19.82 -6.30 -13.38
C LEU A 56 -21.32 -6.31 -13.67
N ASP A 57 -22.17 -5.97 -12.69
CA ASP A 57 -23.61 -5.85 -12.89
C ASP A 57 -23.96 -4.73 -13.88
N GLU A 58 -23.36 -3.56 -13.72
CA GLU A 58 -23.55 -2.42 -14.63
C GLU A 58 -23.15 -2.74 -16.08
N HIS A 59 -22.24 -3.68 -16.28
CA HIS A 59 -21.71 -4.07 -17.60
C HIS A 59 -22.32 -5.37 -18.16
N ASP A 60 -23.35 -5.94 -17.54
CA ASP A 60 -23.96 -7.23 -17.93
C ASP A 60 -22.94 -8.38 -18.00
N ALA A 61 -21.98 -8.37 -17.08
CA ALA A 61 -20.84 -9.30 -17.05
C ALA A 61 -20.73 -10.12 -15.75
N ASN A 62 -21.60 -9.87 -14.76
CA ASN A 62 -21.56 -10.54 -13.47
C ASN A 62 -21.92 -12.03 -13.59
N PRO A 63 -21.01 -12.96 -13.21
CA PRO A 63 -21.27 -14.39 -13.33
C PRO A 63 -22.38 -14.89 -12.39
N ILE A 64 -22.64 -14.19 -11.28
CA ILE A 64 -23.62 -14.59 -10.27
C ILE A 64 -25.05 -14.17 -10.70
N SER A 65 -25.22 -12.97 -11.22
CA SER A 65 -26.50 -12.48 -11.71
C SER A 65 -26.84 -12.92 -13.14
N GLY A 66 -25.99 -13.74 -13.75
CA GLY A 66 -26.21 -14.31 -15.09
C GLY A 66 -25.85 -13.38 -16.23
N GLY A 67 -24.93 -12.45 -16.02
CA GLY A 67 -24.39 -11.55 -17.04
C GLY A 67 -23.85 -12.29 -18.26
N LYS A 68 -24.18 -11.79 -19.46
CA LYS A 68 -23.91 -12.44 -20.73
C LYS A 68 -22.61 -11.99 -21.38
N ARG A 69 -22.04 -10.88 -20.94
CA ARG A 69 -20.82 -10.34 -21.52
C ARG A 69 -19.59 -10.95 -20.86
N ALA A 70 -18.57 -11.18 -21.65
CA ALA A 70 -17.25 -11.50 -21.13
C ALA A 70 -16.59 -10.21 -20.63
N ALA A 71 -16.10 -10.23 -19.40
CA ALA A 71 -15.31 -9.17 -18.85
C ALA A 71 -13.99 -9.73 -18.30
N ARG A 72 -12.96 -8.90 -18.32
CA ARG A 72 -11.67 -9.25 -17.73
C ARG A 72 -11.86 -9.48 -16.23
N ASN A 73 -11.28 -10.53 -15.70
CA ASN A 73 -11.25 -10.88 -14.27
C ASN A 73 -12.63 -11.06 -13.61
N ARG A 74 -13.68 -11.32 -14.38
CA ARG A 74 -15.04 -11.59 -13.86
C ARG A 74 -15.08 -12.71 -12.81
N ASP A 75 -14.12 -13.61 -12.83
CA ASP A 75 -14.04 -14.69 -11.85
C ASP A 75 -13.52 -14.23 -10.49
N TRP A 76 -13.02 -12.97 -10.39
CA TRP A 76 -12.65 -12.31 -9.14
C TRP A 76 -13.77 -11.38 -8.62
N TYR A 77 -15.01 -11.67 -8.97
CA TYR A 77 -16.21 -10.84 -8.75
C TYR A 77 -16.40 -10.35 -7.31
N HIS A 78 -15.87 -11.06 -6.31
CA HIS A 78 -15.96 -10.68 -4.89
C HIS A 78 -14.98 -9.58 -4.47
N MET A 79 -14.16 -9.08 -5.37
CA MET A 79 -13.18 -8.03 -5.07
C MET A 79 -13.89 -6.72 -4.74
N VAL A 80 -13.70 -6.25 -3.51
CA VAL A 80 -14.13 -4.93 -3.06
C VAL A 80 -12.95 -4.21 -2.45
N ASN A 81 -12.55 -3.11 -3.06
CA ASN A 81 -11.47 -2.24 -2.59
C ASN A 81 -12.11 -1.00 -1.96
N GLU A 82 -11.83 -0.73 -0.70
CA GLU A 82 -12.37 0.42 0.05
C GLU A 82 -11.37 0.91 1.11
N HIS A 83 -10.08 0.80 0.80
CA HIS A 83 -9.02 1.06 1.77
C HIS A 83 -8.04 2.12 1.26
N ILE A 84 -7.32 2.72 2.20
CA ILE A 84 -6.14 3.49 1.87
C ILE A 84 -5.01 2.51 1.57
N ILE A 85 -4.46 2.61 0.37
CA ILE A 85 -3.35 1.80 -0.11
C ILE A 85 -2.18 2.67 -0.59
N SER A 86 -0.99 2.11 -0.59
CA SER A 86 0.18 2.75 -1.18
C SER A 86 0.36 2.26 -2.61
N MET A 87 0.27 3.16 -3.58
CA MET A 87 0.42 2.86 -5.01
C MET A 87 1.48 3.76 -5.64
N PRO A 88 2.16 3.31 -6.71
CA PRO A 88 3.18 4.11 -7.40
C PRO A 88 2.65 5.47 -7.86
N ASP A 89 1.46 5.50 -8.45
CA ASP A 89 0.76 6.73 -8.83
C ASP A 89 -0.76 6.51 -8.94
N LYS A 90 -1.50 7.59 -9.24
CA LYS A 90 -2.97 7.58 -9.24
C LYS A 90 -3.60 7.33 -10.62
N TRP A 91 -2.83 7.37 -11.68
CA TRP A 91 -3.34 7.28 -13.05
C TRP A 91 -2.71 6.17 -13.89
N GLU A 92 -1.44 5.84 -13.67
CA GLU A 92 -0.77 4.74 -14.35
C GLU A 92 -1.09 3.39 -13.70
N TYR A 93 -1.21 3.39 -12.35
CA TYR A 93 -1.59 2.23 -11.56
C TYR A 93 -2.85 2.50 -10.74
N PRO A 94 -4.02 2.72 -11.38
CA PRO A 94 -5.27 3.00 -10.67
C PRO A 94 -5.97 1.70 -10.20
N TRP A 95 -5.22 0.73 -9.72
CA TRP A 95 -5.69 -0.56 -9.23
C TRP A 95 -4.80 -1.11 -8.12
N TYR A 96 -5.25 -2.19 -7.53
CA TYR A 96 -4.55 -2.88 -6.47
C TYR A 96 -3.48 -3.82 -7.05
N ALA A 97 -2.22 -3.45 -6.95
CA ALA A 97 -1.08 -4.24 -7.42
C ALA A 97 -0.31 -4.81 -6.22
N ALA A 98 -0.51 -6.09 -5.92
CA ALA A 98 -0.09 -6.68 -4.66
C ALA A 98 1.44 -6.71 -4.47
N TRP A 99 2.21 -7.12 -5.47
CA TRP A 99 3.65 -7.19 -5.29
C TRP A 99 4.33 -5.82 -5.29
N ASP A 100 3.80 -4.84 -6.00
CA ASP A 100 4.24 -3.44 -5.92
C ASP A 100 3.97 -2.88 -4.52
N LEU A 101 2.77 -3.10 -4.00
CA LEU A 101 2.40 -2.71 -2.64
C LEU A 101 3.33 -3.34 -1.60
N ALA A 102 3.69 -4.61 -1.76
CA ALA A 102 4.63 -5.28 -0.88
C ALA A 102 6.02 -4.63 -0.91
N PHE A 103 6.54 -4.22 -2.07
CA PHE A 103 7.77 -3.44 -2.14
C PHE A 103 7.64 -2.08 -1.47
N HIS A 104 6.53 -1.38 -1.62
CA HIS A 104 6.28 -0.11 -0.94
C HIS A 104 6.35 -0.25 0.58
N THR A 105 5.89 -1.36 1.15
CA THR A 105 5.93 -1.57 2.61
C THR A 105 7.35 -1.59 3.16
N ILE A 106 8.34 -1.99 2.36
CA ILE A 106 9.75 -1.96 2.77
C ILE A 106 10.21 -0.53 3.00
N ALA A 107 9.93 0.38 2.08
CA ALA A 107 10.27 1.79 2.22
C ALA A 107 9.39 2.48 3.29
N LEU A 108 8.10 2.17 3.32
CA LEU A 108 7.15 2.70 4.31
C LEU A 108 7.51 2.32 5.74
N SER A 109 8.08 1.13 5.98
CA SER A 109 8.52 0.72 7.32
C SER A 109 9.58 1.63 7.93
N MET A 110 10.22 2.47 7.13
CA MET A 110 11.18 3.47 7.60
C MET A 110 10.48 4.71 8.17
N VAL A 111 9.26 5.02 7.73
CA VAL A 111 8.55 6.27 8.05
C VAL A 111 7.19 6.05 8.70
N ASP A 112 6.52 4.93 8.42
CA ASP A 112 5.22 4.57 8.96
C ASP A 112 5.08 3.03 9.01
N VAL A 113 5.65 2.43 10.06
CA VAL A 113 5.73 0.97 10.20
C VAL A 113 4.34 0.34 10.36
N ASP A 114 3.45 0.98 11.12
CA ASP A 114 2.10 0.46 11.37
C ASP A 114 1.30 0.36 10.07
N PHE A 115 1.33 1.42 9.26
CA PHE A 115 0.70 1.40 7.96
C PHE A 115 1.34 0.37 7.02
N ALA A 116 2.67 0.23 7.01
CA ALA A 116 3.36 -0.77 6.21
C ALA A 116 2.93 -2.20 6.57
N GLN A 117 2.86 -2.52 7.86
CA GLN A 117 2.39 -3.83 8.34
C GLN A 117 0.91 -4.07 8.01
N ASP A 118 0.07 -3.05 8.16
CA ASP A 118 -1.36 -3.16 7.84
C ASP A 118 -1.61 -3.35 6.34
N GLN A 119 -0.76 -2.79 5.46
CA GLN A 119 -0.82 -3.08 4.03
C GLN A 119 -0.52 -4.55 3.71
N LEU A 120 0.45 -5.16 4.39
CA LEU A 120 0.75 -6.59 4.21
C LEU A 120 -0.40 -7.47 4.69
N LYS A 121 -1.00 -7.15 5.84
CA LYS A 121 -2.20 -7.85 6.35
C LYS A 121 -3.40 -7.67 5.41
N LEU A 122 -3.55 -6.48 4.84
CA LEU A 122 -4.64 -6.14 3.94
C LEU A 122 -4.68 -7.07 2.72
N MET A 123 -3.52 -7.37 2.12
CA MET A 123 -3.42 -8.26 0.96
C MET A 123 -3.94 -9.69 1.21
N LEU A 124 -4.03 -10.10 2.46
CA LEU A 124 -4.46 -11.44 2.87
C LEU A 124 -5.93 -11.49 3.32
N ARG A 125 -6.65 -10.37 3.25
CA ARG A 125 -8.08 -10.36 3.60
C ARG A 125 -8.93 -11.04 2.53
N ASP A 126 -10.03 -11.63 2.94
CA ASP A 126 -10.98 -12.32 2.06
C ASP A 126 -11.55 -11.42 0.96
N SER A 127 -11.59 -10.11 1.18
CA SER A 127 -12.01 -9.13 0.16
C SER A 127 -11.00 -8.96 -0.98
N TYR A 128 -9.77 -9.43 -0.82
CA TYR A 128 -8.69 -9.28 -1.80
C TYR A 128 -8.16 -10.62 -2.32
N ILE A 129 -8.06 -11.62 -1.44
CA ILE A 129 -7.54 -12.93 -1.84
C ILE A 129 -8.62 -13.72 -2.58
N HIS A 130 -8.24 -14.34 -3.70
CA HIS A 130 -9.17 -15.23 -4.40
C HIS A 130 -9.38 -16.53 -3.60
N PRO A 131 -10.58 -17.17 -3.66
CA PRO A 131 -10.84 -18.42 -2.94
C PRO A 131 -9.88 -19.57 -3.25
N ASN A 132 -9.16 -19.52 -4.38
CA ASN A 132 -8.10 -20.47 -4.71
C ASN A 132 -6.76 -20.19 -3.97
N GLY A 133 -6.70 -19.14 -3.13
CA GLY A 133 -5.50 -18.71 -2.41
C GLY A 133 -4.60 -17.74 -3.17
N GLN A 134 -4.97 -17.31 -4.35
CA GLN A 134 -4.18 -16.38 -5.16
C GLN A 134 -4.37 -14.94 -4.68
N ILE A 135 -3.26 -14.23 -4.48
CA ILE A 135 -3.25 -12.79 -4.23
C ILE A 135 -3.33 -12.08 -5.59
N PRO A 136 -4.09 -10.96 -5.73
CA PRO A 136 -4.23 -10.27 -6.99
C PRO A 136 -2.88 -9.74 -7.48
N ALA A 137 -2.52 -10.11 -8.70
CA ALA A 137 -1.35 -9.59 -9.38
C ALA A 137 -1.70 -8.30 -10.13
N TYR A 138 -1.43 -8.24 -11.42
CA TYR A 138 -1.77 -7.10 -12.26
C TYR A 138 -3.26 -7.11 -12.60
N GLU A 139 -4.01 -6.11 -12.17
CA GLU A 139 -5.47 -5.99 -12.38
C GLU A 139 -6.23 -7.32 -12.13
N TRP A 140 -5.84 -8.03 -11.07
CA TRP A 140 -6.47 -9.31 -10.68
C TRP A 140 -6.41 -10.40 -11.76
N ASN A 141 -5.39 -10.38 -12.60
CA ASN A 141 -5.22 -11.32 -13.68
C ASN A 141 -4.73 -12.68 -13.15
N PHE A 142 -5.42 -13.75 -13.52
CA PHE A 142 -5.05 -15.12 -13.13
C PHE A 142 -3.81 -15.65 -13.87
N GLY A 143 -3.50 -15.09 -15.05
CA GLY A 143 -2.33 -15.46 -15.84
C GLY A 143 -1.02 -14.91 -15.31
N ASP A 144 -1.08 -13.88 -14.46
CA ASP A 144 0.09 -13.26 -13.86
C ASP A 144 0.33 -13.82 -12.45
N VAL A 145 1.57 -14.20 -12.19
CA VAL A 145 1.98 -14.77 -10.90
C VAL A 145 2.75 -13.71 -10.10
N ASN A 146 2.32 -13.46 -8.86
CA ASN A 146 3.09 -12.63 -7.96
C ASN A 146 4.45 -13.30 -7.65
N PRO A 147 5.57 -12.59 -7.79
CA PRO A 147 6.84 -13.05 -7.20
C PRO A 147 6.71 -13.08 -5.67
N PRO A 148 7.58 -13.81 -4.93
CA PRO A 148 7.44 -14.01 -3.48
C PRO A 148 7.81 -12.76 -2.66
N VAL A 149 7.44 -11.57 -3.15
CA VAL A 149 7.76 -10.29 -2.52
C VAL A 149 6.99 -10.09 -1.24
N HIS A 150 5.75 -10.57 -1.16
CA HIS A 150 4.93 -10.44 0.04
C HIS A 150 5.63 -11.08 1.26
N ALA A 151 6.09 -12.34 1.13
CA ALA A 151 6.80 -13.03 2.20
C ALA A 151 8.13 -12.34 2.54
N PHE A 152 8.87 -11.88 1.53
CA PHE A 152 10.11 -11.13 1.72
C PHE A 152 9.85 -9.82 2.47
N ALA A 153 8.86 -9.04 2.05
CA ALA A 153 8.50 -7.77 2.69
C ALA A 153 8.01 -7.98 4.14
N THR A 154 7.24 -9.05 4.39
CA THR A 154 6.80 -9.39 5.75
C THR A 154 7.98 -9.68 6.66
N LEU A 155 8.92 -10.51 6.23
CA LEU A 155 10.14 -10.80 6.99
C LEU A 155 10.97 -9.53 7.20
N PHE A 156 11.13 -8.71 6.17
CA PHE A 156 11.88 -7.45 6.26
C PHE A 156 11.27 -6.50 7.30
N ASN A 157 9.96 -6.26 7.22
CA ASN A 157 9.23 -5.41 8.18
C ASN A 157 9.39 -5.93 9.62
N PHE A 158 9.27 -7.25 9.81
CA PHE A 158 9.47 -7.86 11.13
C PHE A 158 10.87 -7.64 11.68
N VAL A 159 11.90 -7.81 10.86
CA VAL A 159 13.30 -7.61 11.28
C VAL A 159 13.56 -6.14 11.61
N MET A 160 13.01 -5.22 10.82
CA MET A 160 13.15 -3.77 11.05
C MET A 160 12.47 -3.35 12.35
N ASP A 161 11.26 -3.79 12.58
CA ASP A 161 10.47 -3.52 13.79
C ASP A 161 11.20 -4.05 15.04
N ARG A 162 11.66 -5.29 14.99
CA ARG A 162 12.45 -5.90 16.07
C ARG A 162 13.74 -5.14 16.37
N SER A 163 14.41 -4.59 15.36
CA SER A 163 15.65 -3.82 15.56
C SER A 163 15.40 -2.51 16.29
N ARG A 164 14.19 -1.97 16.22
CA ARG A 164 13.73 -0.77 16.94
C ARG A 164 13.25 -1.05 18.36
N GLY A 165 13.15 -2.31 18.74
CA GLY A 165 12.65 -2.74 20.08
C GLY A 165 11.13 -2.79 20.22
N GLU A 166 10.40 -2.59 19.12
CA GLU A 166 8.94 -2.57 19.05
C GLU A 166 8.45 -3.83 18.33
N THR A 167 8.43 -4.97 18.99
CA THR A 167 7.99 -6.19 18.31
C THR A 167 6.50 -6.44 18.58
N ASP A 168 5.63 -6.18 17.63
CA ASP A 168 4.28 -6.75 17.64
C ASP A 168 4.33 -8.21 17.21
N GLN A 169 4.31 -9.13 18.19
CA GLN A 169 4.31 -10.58 17.95
C GLN A 169 3.07 -11.06 17.14
N ARG A 170 2.04 -10.22 17.02
CA ARG A 170 0.82 -10.53 16.26
C ARG A 170 0.98 -10.27 14.76
N PHE A 171 2.11 -9.70 14.35
CA PHE A 171 2.37 -9.39 12.95
C PHE A 171 2.80 -10.62 12.13
N ILE A 172 3.31 -11.70 12.76
CA ILE A 172 3.77 -12.93 12.08
C ILE A 172 2.74 -14.03 12.15
#